data_b8a91268bc7334214657d11367f8d30e
#
_entry.id   b8a91268bc7334214657d11367f8d30e
#
_cell.length_a   1.000
_cell.length_b   1.000
_cell.length_c   1.000
_cell.angle_alpha   90.00
_cell.angle_beta   90.00
_cell.angle_gamma   90.00
#
_symmetry.space_group_name_H-M   'P 1'
#
loop_
_entity.id
_entity.type
_entity.pdbx_description
1 polymer ?
#
loop_
_entity_poly.entity_id
_entity_poly.type
_entity_poly.pdbx_seq_one_letter_code
_entity_poly.pdbx_strand_id
1 'polypeptide(L)'
;MTVAISFHEAAEIELTEAAGYYERECSGLGVAFLDDVQAALKILAQFSEGSPLLRGRIRRKMLLRFPYTLMYSVRDGQIRILAVAHVKRRPLYWHGRK
;
A
#
# COMPACT_ATOMS: atom_id res chain seq x y z
N MET A 1 -17.89 -12.61 4.69
CA MET A 1 -16.78 -12.61 5.64
C MET A 1 -15.98 -11.34 5.49
N THR A 2 -15.72 -10.64 6.59
CA THR A 2 -15.01 -9.37 6.55
C THR A 2 -13.51 -9.61 6.60
N VAL A 3 -12.78 -9.00 5.66
CA VAL A 3 -11.32 -9.05 5.64
C VAL A 3 -10.79 -7.83 6.39
N ALA A 4 -10.00 -8.07 7.42
CA ALA A 4 -9.37 -7.00 8.17
C ALA A 4 -8.10 -6.56 7.47
N ILE A 5 -7.94 -5.24 7.33
CA ILE A 5 -6.73 -4.64 6.76
C ILE A 5 -6.09 -3.78 7.84
N SER A 6 -4.82 -4.01 8.09
CA SER A 6 -4.06 -3.20 9.04
C SER A 6 -2.80 -2.68 8.37
N PHE A 7 -2.25 -1.58 8.90
CA PHE A 7 -1.02 -0.97 8.38
C PHE A 7 0.08 -1.11 9.41
N HIS A 8 1.24 -1.50 8.94
CA HIS A 8 2.47 -1.36 9.74
C HIS A 8 2.68 0.13 10.01
N GLU A 9 3.19 0.45 11.18
CA GLU A 9 3.39 1.83 11.60
C GLU A 9 4.18 2.64 10.57
N ALA A 10 5.25 2.07 10.03
CA ALA A 10 6.06 2.77 9.03
C ALA A 10 5.29 2.96 7.72
N ALA A 11 4.42 2.02 7.35
CA ALA A 11 3.60 2.16 6.16
C ALA A 11 2.56 3.27 6.32
N GLU A 12 2.01 3.41 7.52
CA GLU A 12 1.04 4.47 7.81
C GLU A 12 1.70 5.84 7.72
N ILE A 13 2.94 5.96 8.22
CA ILE A 13 3.71 7.19 8.09
C ILE A 13 3.98 7.50 6.61
N GLU A 14 4.38 6.48 5.84
CA GLU A 14 4.63 6.65 4.41
C GLU A 14 3.38 7.13 3.67
N LEU A 15 2.21 6.58 4.02
CA LEU A 15 0.95 6.99 3.43
C LEU A 15 0.67 8.46 3.71
N THR A 16 0.80 8.88 4.95
CA THR A 16 0.52 10.25 5.39
C THR A 16 1.49 11.22 4.73
N GLU A 17 2.77 10.88 4.69
CA GLU A 17 3.79 11.74 4.08
C GLU A 17 3.56 11.90 2.57
N ALA A 18 3.22 10.82 1.88
CA ALA A 18 2.95 10.89 0.45
C ALA A 18 1.72 11.76 0.15
N ALA A 19 0.63 11.57 0.91
CA ALA A 19 -0.57 12.37 0.75
C ALA A 19 -0.28 13.86 0.99
N GLY A 20 0.51 14.16 2.03
CA GLY A 20 0.90 15.53 2.35
C GLY A 20 1.76 16.16 1.25
N TYR A 21 2.69 15.39 0.70
CA TYR A 21 3.51 15.86 -0.41
C TYR A 21 2.65 16.27 -1.59
N TYR A 22 1.72 15.39 -2.01
CA TYR A 22 0.86 15.69 -3.15
C TYR A 22 -0.06 16.88 -2.89
N GLU A 23 -0.56 17.01 -1.67
CA GLU A 23 -1.43 18.12 -1.33
C GLU A 23 -0.70 19.46 -1.39
N ARG A 24 0.59 19.48 -0.99
CA ARG A 24 1.41 20.69 -1.10
C ARG A 24 1.72 21.04 -2.55
N GLU A 25 1.83 20.02 -3.41
CA GLU A 25 2.09 20.28 -4.84
C GLU A 25 0.86 20.86 -5.55
N CYS A 26 -0.33 20.36 -5.19
CA CYS A 26 -1.57 20.80 -5.83
C CYS A 26 -2.74 20.48 -4.90
N SER A 27 -3.53 21.49 -4.59
CA SER A 27 -4.71 21.33 -3.73
C SER A 27 -5.65 20.26 -4.30
N GLY A 28 -6.04 19.31 -3.46
CA GLY A 28 -6.91 18.19 -3.84
C GLY A 28 -6.14 16.96 -4.31
N LEU A 29 -4.86 17.09 -4.59
CA LEU A 29 -4.08 15.96 -5.11
C LEU A 29 -3.80 14.93 -4.02
N GLY A 30 -3.69 15.37 -2.77
CA GLY A 30 -3.53 14.45 -1.64
C GLY A 30 -4.75 13.56 -1.47
N VAL A 31 -5.94 14.12 -1.62
CA VAL A 31 -7.19 13.35 -1.56
C VAL A 31 -7.24 12.36 -2.72
N ALA A 32 -6.84 12.78 -3.92
CA ALA A 32 -6.80 11.88 -5.08
C ALA A 32 -5.87 10.70 -4.85
N PHE A 33 -4.72 10.95 -4.22
CA PHE A 33 -3.78 9.88 -3.85
C PHE A 33 -4.43 8.91 -2.85
N LEU A 34 -5.07 9.42 -1.82
CA LEU A 34 -5.74 8.56 -0.83
C LEU A 34 -6.88 7.76 -1.46
N ASP A 35 -7.61 8.35 -2.42
CA ASP A 35 -8.66 7.64 -3.15
C ASP A 35 -8.08 6.48 -3.95
N ASP A 36 -6.90 6.69 -4.57
CA ASP A 36 -6.23 5.64 -5.34
C ASP A 36 -5.80 4.49 -4.42
N VAL A 37 -5.28 4.81 -3.25
CA VAL A 37 -4.95 3.81 -2.23
C VAL A 37 -6.21 3.06 -1.79
N GLN A 38 -7.28 3.78 -1.52
CA GLN A 38 -8.53 3.18 -1.08
C GLN A 38 -9.09 2.21 -2.12
N ALA A 39 -9.01 2.57 -3.40
CA ALA A 39 -9.45 1.70 -4.49
C ALA A 39 -8.62 0.41 -4.52
N ALA A 40 -7.31 0.52 -4.32
CA ALA A 40 -6.44 -0.65 -4.26
C ALA A 40 -6.80 -1.55 -3.07
N LEU A 41 -7.07 -0.95 -1.92
CA LEU A 41 -7.44 -1.72 -0.72
C LEU A 41 -8.75 -2.48 -0.92
N LYS A 42 -9.71 -1.89 -1.64
CA LYS A 42 -10.97 -2.57 -1.95
C LYS A 42 -10.74 -3.80 -2.82
N ILE A 43 -9.84 -3.69 -3.80
CA ILE A 43 -9.48 -4.83 -4.65
C ILE A 43 -8.81 -5.91 -3.81
N LEU A 44 -7.89 -5.54 -2.92
CA LEU A 44 -7.21 -6.50 -2.06
C LEU A 44 -8.19 -7.20 -1.11
N ALA A 45 -9.21 -6.50 -0.62
CA ALA A 45 -10.21 -7.10 0.25
C ALA A 45 -10.98 -8.22 -0.46
N GLN A 46 -11.13 -8.15 -1.78
CA GLN A 46 -11.83 -9.16 -2.56
C GLN A 46 -10.89 -10.21 -3.13
N PHE A 47 -9.67 -9.83 -3.50
CA PHE A 47 -8.72 -10.68 -4.21
C PHE A 47 -7.33 -10.56 -3.59
N SER A 48 -7.22 -10.88 -2.31
CA SER A 48 -5.98 -10.66 -1.56
C SER A 48 -4.78 -11.42 -2.11
N GLU A 49 -5.01 -12.56 -2.75
CA GLU A 49 -3.93 -13.37 -3.29
C GLU A 49 -3.82 -13.26 -4.82
N GLY A 50 -4.53 -12.28 -5.42
CA GLY A 50 -4.48 -12.05 -6.86
C GLY A 50 -3.26 -11.31 -7.34
N SER A 51 -2.52 -10.65 -6.43
CA SER A 51 -1.32 -9.90 -6.79
C SER A 51 -0.08 -10.78 -6.76
N PRO A 52 0.95 -10.46 -7.56
CA PRO A 52 2.17 -11.28 -7.61
C PRO A 52 2.91 -11.32 -6.27
N LEU A 53 3.46 -12.49 -5.97
CA LEU A 53 4.40 -12.62 -4.86
C LEU A 53 5.70 -11.93 -5.25
N LEU A 54 6.24 -11.13 -4.34
CA LEU A 54 7.48 -10.43 -4.54
C LEU A 54 8.63 -11.15 -3.84
N ARG A 55 8.43 -11.51 -2.57
CA ARG A 55 9.44 -12.19 -1.79
C ARG A 55 8.78 -12.88 -0.61
N GLY A 56 9.03 -14.19 -0.45
CA GLY A 56 8.40 -14.96 0.60
C GLY A 56 6.89 -14.89 0.51
N ARG A 57 6.25 -14.39 1.55
CA ARG A 57 4.79 -14.22 1.60
C ARG A 57 4.34 -12.83 1.20
N ILE A 58 5.27 -11.97 0.82
CA ILE A 58 4.96 -10.58 0.54
C ILE A 58 4.55 -10.41 -0.92
N ARG A 59 3.42 -9.77 -1.10
CA ARG A 59 2.86 -9.46 -2.42
C ARG A 59 2.90 -7.96 -2.63
N ARG A 60 2.81 -7.53 -3.87
CA ARG A 60 2.76 -6.12 -4.20
C ARG A 60 1.50 -5.81 -5.00
N LYS A 61 0.93 -4.64 -4.72
CA LYS A 61 -0.22 -4.13 -5.45
C LYS A 61 0.11 -2.71 -5.90
N MET A 62 0.28 -2.52 -7.21
CA MET A 62 0.56 -1.19 -7.76
C MET A 62 -0.70 -0.35 -7.78
N LEU A 63 -0.56 0.96 -7.48
CA LEU A 63 -1.66 1.89 -7.63
C LEU A 63 -1.91 2.16 -9.13
N LEU A 64 -3.11 2.60 -9.47
CA LEU A 64 -3.48 2.85 -10.86
C LEU A 64 -3.04 4.22 -11.35
N ARG A 65 -3.10 5.24 -10.50
CA ARG A 65 -2.89 6.63 -10.90
C ARG A 65 -1.59 7.23 -10.41
N PHE A 66 -1.10 6.77 -9.28
CA PHE A 66 0.11 7.32 -8.66
C PHE A 66 1.23 6.29 -8.68
N PRO A 67 2.49 6.74 -8.76
CA PRO A 67 3.64 5.83 -8.90
C PRO A 67 4.04 5.21 -7.55
N TYR A 68 3.10 4.53 -6.93
CA TYR A 68 3.30 3.88 -5.63
C TYR A 68 2.83 2.45 -5.67
N THR A 69 3.41 1.65 -4.81
CA THR A 69 3.09 0.23 -4.66
C THR A 69 2.84 -0.06 -3.19
N LEU A 70 1.79 -0.85 -2.92
CA LEU A 70 1.53 -1.37 -1.58
C LEU A 70 2.20 -2.74 -1.47
N MET A 71 3.11 -2.88 -0.49
CA MET A 71 3.68 -4.18 -0.14
C MET A 71 2.85 -4.74 1.00
N TYR A 72 2.37 -5.97 0.86
CA TYR A 72 1.47 -6.53 1.86
C TYR A 72 1.66 -8.02 2.02
N SER A 73 1.20 -8.55 3.15
CA SER A 73 1.15 -9.98 3.39
C SER A 73 -0.26 -10.37 3.78
N VAL A 74 -0.60 -11.64 3.53
CA VAL A 74 -1.90 -12.19 3.90
C VAL A 74 -1.65 -13.32 4.88
N ARG A 75 -2.34 -13.29 6.02
CA ARG A 75 -2.26 -14.35 7.01
C ARG A 75 -3.64 -14.53 7.63
N ASP A 76 -4.15 -15.76 7.57
CA ASP A 76 -5.45 -16.11 8.15
C ASP A 76 -6.57 -15.19 7.64
N GLY A 77 -6.55 -14.88 6.34
CA GLY A 77 -7.55 -14.03 5.71
C GLY A 77 -7.41 -12.55 6.04
N GLN A 78 -6.35 -12.16 6.76
CA GLN A 78 -6.12 -10.76 7.11
C GLN A 78 -4.97 -10.19 6.31
N ILE A 79 -5.11 -8.92 5.94
CA ILE A 79 -4.12 -8.22 5.12
C ILE A 79 -3.36 -7.23 5.98
N ARG A 80 -2.03 -7.32 5.91
CA ARG A 80 -1.14 -6.40 6.61
C ARG A 80 -0.36 -5.59 5.57
N ILE A 81 -0.58 -4.27 5.52
CA ILE A 81 0.16 -3.40 4.62
C ILE A 81 1.50 -3.06 5.28
N LEU A 82 2.57 -3.50 4.65
CA LEU A 82 3.93 -3.37 5.20
C LEU A 82 4.65 -2.12 4.70
N ALA A 83 4.31 -1.64 3.51
CA ALA A 83 4.93 -0.46 2.96
C ALA A 83 4.03 0.20 1.93
N VAL A 84 4.13 1.53 1.87
CA VAL A 84 3.54 2.36 0.82
C VAL A 84 4.75 2.99 0.13
N ALA A 85 5.21 2.36 -0.95
CA ALA A 85 6.51 2.63 -1.54
C ALA A 85 6.42 3.30 -2.90
N HIS A 86 7.11 4.45 -3.05
CA HIS A 86 7.29 5.04 -4.37
C HIS A 86 8.06 4.06 -5.25
N VAL A 87 7.70 3.98 -6.53
CA VAL A 87 8.31 3.02 -7.46
C VAL A 87 9.83 3.19 -7.60
N LYS A 88 10.36 4.37 -7.29
CA LYS A 88 11.79 4.65 -7.34
C LYS A 88 12.50 4.44 -6.01
N ARG A 89 11.77 4.01 -4.99
CA ARG A 89 12.38 3.76 -3.68
C ARG A 89 13.35 2.57 -3.78
N ARG A 90 14.40 2.58 -2.96
CA ARG A 90 15.38 1.49 -2.92
C ARG A 90 14.68 0.16 -2.72
N PRO A 91 14.99 -0.86 -3.55
CA PRO A 91 14.34 -2.17 -3.43
C PRO A 91 14.53 -2.77 -2.04
N LEU A 92 13.47 -3.43 -1.55
CA LEU A 92 13.47 -4.17 -0.29
C LEU A 92 13.78 -3.34 0.96
N TYR A 93 13.64 -2.01 0.89
CA TYR A 93 13.91 -1.16 2.06
C TYR A 93 12.94 -1.49 3.22
N TRP A 94 11.79 -2.05 2.89
CA TRP A 94 10.76 -2.45 3.85
C TRP A 94 11.03 -3.84 4.46
N HIS A 95 12.11 -4.49 4.05
CA HIS A 95 12.44 -5.85 4.51
C HIS A 95 12.54 -5.88 6.04
N GLY A 96 11.96 -6.91 6.65
CA GLY A 96 11.94 -7.04 8.09
C GLY A 96 10.71 -6.47 8.77
N ARG A 97 9.89 -5.71 8.06
CA ARG A 97 8.63 -5.23 8.62
C ARG A 97 7.63 -6.38 8.74
N LYS A 98 6.85 -6.34 9.80
CA LYS A 98 5.85 -7.40 10.05
C LYS A 98 4.48 -6.82 10.34
#